data_f8a37166e08ea09aac5153a1fda62acc
#
_entry.id   f8a37166e08ea09aac5153a1fda62acc
#
_cell.length_a   1.000
_cell.length_b   1.000
_cell.length_c   1.000
_cell.angle_alpha   90.00
_cell.angle_beta   90.00
_cell.angle_gamma   90.00
#
_symmetry.space_group_name_H-M   'P 1'
#
loop_
_entity.id
_entity.type
_entity.pdbx_description
1 polymer ?
#
loop_
_entity_poly.entity_id
_entity_poly.type
_entity_poly.pdbx_seq_one_letter_code
_entity_poly.pdbx_strand_id
1 'polypeptide(L)'
;MIDQYGRTIDYLRLSVTDLCNYRCQYCMPADGVEKGPHGAVLSVEEYGEIARAAVKLGIRKIRLTGGEPLVRRGILDICRTLRAIPELKELCLTTNGSLLPELAKPLQEAGVDRLNISLDTLRTERFREITRRGDLEDAFAGIRAAEDAGFQNLKLDTVLMGGVNDDEIEDFLSLTKEHPWEVRFIELMPMGPCAAWPKERFLPVTEILNRFPALEEIEPNGVARRYRLPGAMGTVGLITPMSHEFCGACRRIRVTADGKLKGCLHSREEISLRGLHGGELEDAILRGILQKPKGHHLTEHASDTPRTMNEIGG
;
A
#
# COMPACT_ATOMS: atom_id res chain seq x y z
N MET A 1 16.91 9.75 -7.70
CA MET A 1 17.64 8.95 -8.72
C MET A 1 16.78 8.80 -9.97
N ILE A 2 17.37 8.82 -11.16
CA ILE A 2 16.65 8.57 -12.43
C ILE A 2 16.99 7.16 -12.92
N ASP A 3 15.99 6.38 -13.32
CA ASP A 3 16.19 5.04 -13.88
C ASP A 3 16.49 5.08 -15.40
N GLN A 4 16.73 3.91 -16.00
CA GLN A 4 17.06 3.78 -17.44
C GLN A 4 15.94 4.25 -18.40
N TYR A 5 14.74 4.50 -17.90
CA TYR A 5 13.58 4.99 -18.67
C TYR A 5 13.22 6.46 -18.37
N GLY A 6 14.10 7.19 -17.66
CA GLY A 6 13.91 8.58 -17.32
C GLY A 6 12.95 8.85 -16.16
N ARG A 7 12.51 7.81 -15.42
CA ARG A 7 11.61 7.96 -14.27
C ARG A 7 12.39 8.36 -13.03
N THR A 8 11.91 9.35 -12.31
CA THR A 8 12.45 9.70 -10.98
C THR A 8 12.01 8.68 -9.96
N ILE A 9 12.93 7.92 -9.39
CA ILE A 9 12.67 6.94 -8.34
C ILE A 9 13.01 7.59 -7.00
N ASP A 10 11.99 7.96 -6.25
CA ASP A 10 12.11 8.66 -4.97
C ASP A 10 11.18 8.13 -3.87
N TYR A 11 10.50 7.01 -4.13
CA TYR A 11 9.54 6.41 -3.23
C TYR A 11 9.85 4.93 -2.95
N LEU A 12 10.14 4.61 -1.68
CA LEU A 12 10.36 3.25 -1.19
C LEU A 12 9.11 2.75 -0.44
N ARG A 13 8.59 1.58 -0.84
CA ARG A 13 7.66 0.81 -0.02
C ARG A 13 8.46 -0.23 0.75
N LEU A 14 8.33 -0.24 2.05
CA LEU A 14 9.12 -1.06 2.96
C LEU A 14 8.19 -1.97 3.75
N SER A 15 8.17 -3.25 3.42
CA SER A 15 7.41 -4.26 4.15
C SER A 15 8.12 -4.58 5.46
N VAL A 16 7.40 -4.51 6.58
CA VAL A 16 7.98 -4.77 7.91
C VAL A 16 7.59 -6.13 8.48
N THR A 17 6.65 -6.81 7.82
CA THR A 17 6.19 -8.16 8.17
C THR A 17 5.35 -8.74 7.05
N ASP A 18 5.33 -10.04 6.90
CA ASP A 18 4.40 -10.81 6.06
C ASP A 18 3.14 -11.25 6.83
N LEU A 19 3.16 -11.15 8.17
CA LEU A 19 2.05 -11.49 9.03
C LEU A 19 0.95 -10.43 8.98
N CYS A 20 -0.31 -10.87 9.06
CA CYS A 20 -1.47 -10.02 9.17
C CYS A 20 -2.46 -10.63 10.17
N ASN A 21 -3.21 -9.79 10.88
CA ASN A 21 -4.31 -10.24 11.72
C ASN A 21 -5.59 -10.51 10.92
N TYR A 22 -5.71 -10.02 9.68
CA TYR A 22 -6.77 -10.37 8.73
C TYR A 22 -6.33 -11.46 7.74
N ARG A 23 -7.30 -11.95 6.93
CA ARG A 23 -7.10 -12.98 5.91
C ARG A 23 -7.92 -12.63 4.67
N CYS A 24 -7.76 -11.40 4.16
CA CYS A 24 -8.56 -10.91 3.03
C CYS A 24 -8.46 -11.88 1.84
N GLN A 25 -9.61 -12.21 1.26
CA GLN A 25 -9.77 -13.28 0.27
C GLN A 25 -8.87 -13.10 -0.96
N TYR A 26 -8.66 -11.86 -1.39
CA TYR A 26 -7.81 -11.53 -2.53
C TYR A 26 -6.32 -11.45 -2.21
N CYS A 27 -5.95 -11.33 -0.93
CA CYS A 27 -4.60 -10.99 -0.50
C CYS A 27 -3.78 -12.22 -0.08
N MET A 28 -4.37 -13.13 0.70
CA MET A 28 -3.67 -14.30 1.23
C MET A 28 -4.59 -15.51 1.42
N PRO A 29 -4.03 -16.74 1.54
CA PRO A 29 -4.80 -17.94 1.86
C PRO A 29 -5.56 -17.83 3.19
N ALA A 30 -6.64 -18.61 3.35
CA ALA A 30 -7.46 -18.60 4.56
C ALA A 30 -6.68 -18.98 5.83
N ASP A 31 -5.75 -19.92 5.70
CA ASP A 31 -4.88 -20.39 6.79
C ASP A 31 -3.78 -19.36 7.12
N GLY A 32 -3.57 -18.38 6.21
CA GLY A 32 -2.54 -17.36 6.31
C GLY A 32 -1.19 -17.83 5.82
N VAL A 33 -0.13 -17.23 6.34
CA VAL A 33 1.25 -17.61 6.07
C VAL A 33 1.87 -18.24 7.32
N GLU A 34 2.75 -19.21 7.12
CA GLU A 34 3.52 -19.79 8.21
C GLU A 34 4.43 -18.74 8.84
N LYS A 35 4.51 -18.77 10.17
CA LYS A 35 5.46 -17.91 10.87
C LYS A 35 6.87 -18.43 10.57
N GLY A 36 7.65 -17.64 9.85
CA GLY A 36 9.07 -17.92 9.67
C GLY A 36 9.84 -17.94 11.01
N PRO A 37 11.06 -18.50 11.03
CA PRO A 37 11.91 -18.49 12.21
C PRO A 37 12.19 -17.06 12.69
N HIS A 38 12.51 -16.90 13.98
CA HIS A 38 13.03 -15.64 14.52
C HIS A 38 14.25 -15.22 13.70
N GLY A 39 14.22 -14.00 13.16
CA GLY A 39 15.26 -13.52 12.26
C GLY A 39 14.95 -13.74 10.76
N ALA A 40 13.79 -14.30 10.39
CA ALA A 40 13.37 -14.34 8.99
C ALA A 40 13.11 -12.93 8.42
N VAL A 41 12.67 -12.00 9.25
CA VAL A 41 12.43 -10.61 8.89
C VAL A 41 13.59 -9.71 9.33
N LEU A 42 13.76 -8.58 8.64
CA LEU A 42 14.80 -7.59 8.97
C LEU A 42 14.65 -7.04 10.39
N SER A 43 15.77 -6.70 11.03
CA SER A 43 15.79 -6.01 12.33
C SER A 43 15.50 -4.51 12.17
N VAL A 44 15.28 -3.80 13.28
CA VAL A 44 15.09 -2.34 13.28
C VAL A 44 16.31 -1.63 12.69
N GLU A 45 17.50 -2.11 13.03
CA GLU A 45 18.78 -1.57 12.56
C GLU A 45 18.95 -1.76 11.06
N GLU A 46 18.65 -2.97 10.53
CA GLU A 46 18.69 -3.27 9.10
C GLU A 46 17.72 -2.38 8.30
N TYR A 47 16.49 -2.15 8.81
CA TYR A 47 15.56 -1.18 8.20
C TYR A 47 16.16 0.23 8.16
N GLY A 48 16.82 0.65 9.23
CA GLY A 48 17.51 1.94 9.31
C GLY A 48 18.65 2.06 8.30
N GLU A 49 19.47 1.01 8.14
CA GLU A 49 20.57 0.99 7.17
C GLU A 49 20.07 1.05 5.73
N ILE A 50 19.08 0.22 5.38
CA ILE A 50 18.46 0.21 4.05
C ILE A 50 17.85 1.58 3.73
N ALA A 51 17.14 2.17 4.69
CA ALA A 51 16.51 3.46 4.49
C ALA A 51 17.55 4.59 4.30
N ARG A 52 18.61 4.63 5.08
CA ARG A 52 19.71 5.61 4.92
C ARG A 52 20.37 5.48 3.55
N ALA A 53 20.71 4.26 3.12
CA ALA A 53 21.30 4.01 1.82
C ALA A 53 20.33 4.45 0.68
N ALA A 54 19.03 4.12 0.79
CA ALA A 54 18.03 4.52 -0.17
C ALA A 54 17.84 6.06 -0.22
N VAL A 55 17.82 6.73 0.93
CA VAL A 55 17.70 8.20 1.01
C VAL A 55 18.92 8.90 0.40
N LYS A 56 20.12 8.38 0.62
CA LYS A 56 21.36 8.86 -0.03
C LYS A 56 21.28 8.76 -1.54
N LEU A 57 20.63 7.73 -2.07
CA LEU A 57 20.38 7.55 -3.50
C LEU A 57 19.16 8.35 -4.04
N GLY A 58 18.53 9.18 -3.21
CA GLY A 58 17.48 10.11 -3.64
C GLY A 58 16.06 9.69 -3.31
N ILE A 59 15.84 8.65 -2.52
CA ILE A 59 14.52 8.37 -1.94
C ILE A 59 14.17 9.51 -0.97
N ARG A 60 12.94 9.97 -1.03
CA ARG A 60 12.42 11.07 -0.19
C ARG A 60 11.15 10.70 0.56
N LYS A 61 10.51 9.62 0.12
CA LYS A 61 9.29 9.09 0.70
C LYS A 61 9.46 7.63 1.02
N ILE A 62 9.09 7.24 2.25
CA ILE A 62 9.01 5.84 2.67
C ILE A 62 7.57 5.54 3.10
N ARG A 63 7.05 4.39 2.66
CA ARG A 63 5.78 3.86 3.16
C ARG A 63 5.99 2.52 3.80
N LEU A 64 5.69 2.43 5.06
CA LEU A 64 5.63 1.18 5.79
C LEU A 64 4.38 0.39 5.37
N THR A 65 4.61 -0.87 5.07
CA THR A 65 3.59 -1.83 4.64
C THR A 65 3.90 -3.19 5.24
N GLY A 66 3.23 -4.23 4.72
CA GLY A 66 3.48 -5.60 5.12
C GLY A 66 2.29 -6.46 4.78
N GLY A 67 2.05 -7.50 5.55
CA GLY A 67 0.72 -8.02 5.78
C GLY A 67 -0.07 -6.92 6.52
N GLU A 68 0.08 -6.83 7.85
CA GLU A 68 -0.37 -5.67 8.63
C GLU A 68 0.83 -5.11 9.42
N PRO A 69 1.31 -3.90 9.11
CA PRO A 69 2.52 -3.38 9.77
C PRO A 69 2.36 -3.17 11.27
N LEU A 70 1.14 -2.92 11.76
CA LEU A 70 0.90 -2.67 13.18
C LEU A 70 0.99 -3.93 14.05
N VAL A 71 0.96 -5.14 13.48
CA VAL A 71 1.25 -6.37 14.25
C VAL A 71 2.76 -6.59 14.47
N ARG A 72 3.63 -5.81 13.79
CA ARG A 72 5.07 -5.91 13.93
C ARG A 72 5.52 -5.38 15.29
N ARG A 73 6.10 -6.26 16.12
CA ARG A 73 6.77 -5.81 17.35
C ARG A 73 7.89 -4.85 17.00
N GLY A 74 7.96 -3.71 17.70
CA GLY A 74 8.96 -2.67 17.43
C GLY A 74 8.60 -1.76 16.25
N ILE A 75 7.34 -1.75 15.76
CA ILE A 75 6.91 -0.84 14.68
C ILE A 75 7.22 0.63 14.99
N LEU A 76 7.01 1.06 16.24
CA LEU A 76 7.30 2.43 16.66
C LEU A 76 8.79 2.75 16.62
N ASP A 77 9.65 1.76 16.94
CA ASP A 77 11.11 1.94 16.87
C ASP A 77 11.58 2.01 15.41
N ILE A 78 10.98 1.22 14.52
CA ILE A 78 11.19 1.36 13.08
C ILE A 78 10.80 2.78 12.63
N CYS A 79 9.62 3.28 12.99
CA CYS A 79 9.17 4.62 12.63
C CYS A 79 10.16 5.70 13.12
N ARG A 80 10.56 5.67 14.39
CA ARG A 80 11.53 6.61 14.96
C ARG A 80 12.89 6.56 14.25
N THR A 81 13.40 5.36 13.98
CA THR A 81 14.66 5.13 13.28
C THR A 81 14.62 5.72 11.87
N LEU A 82 13.53 5.53 11.14
CA LEU A 82 13.37 6.10 9.80
C LEU A 82 13.20 7.62 9.86
N ARG A 83 12.39 8.12 10.80
CA ARG A 83 12.16 9.57 10.92
C ARG A 83 13.41 10.36 11.31
N ALA A 84 14.35 9.73 11.98
CA ALA A 84 15.63 10.33 12.32
C ALA A 84 16.55 10.58 11.10
N ILE A 85 16.19 10.12 9.89
CA ILE A 85 16.94 10.38 8.65
C ILE A 85 16.59 11.79 8.14
N PRO A 86 17.52 12.75 8.12
CA PRO A 86 17.20 14.18 7.90
C PRO A 86 16.56 14.47 6.54
N GLU A 87 16.99 13.79 5.48
CA GLU A 87 16.53 14.03 4.11
C GLU A 87 15.24 13.30 3.77
N LEU A 88 14.73 12.44 4.64
CA LEU A 88 13.42 11.81 4.47
C LEU A 88 12.32 12.86 4.64
N LYS A 89 11.55 13.09 3.59
CA LYS A 89 10.50 14.11 3.57
C LYS A 89 9.17 13.61 4.08
N GLU A 90 8.84 12.37 3.78
CA GLU A 90 7.52 11.82 4.10
C GLU A 90 7.63 10.36 4.55
N LEU A 91 7.15 10.07 5.77
CA LEU A 91 6.98 8.74 6.32
C LEU A 91 5.49 8.40 6.38
N CYS A 92 5.08 7.41 5.59
CA CYS A 92 3.70 6.97 5.48
C CYS A 92 3.52 5.55 6.02
N LEU A 93 2.28 5.19 6.33
CA LEU A 93 1.94 3.83 6.71
C LEU A 93 0.62 3.42 6.03
N THR A 94 0.52 2.15 5.60
CA THR A 94 -0.74 1.55 5.14
C THR A 94 -1.15 0.47 6.12
N THR A 95 -2.38 0.49 6.60
CA THR A 95 -2.90 -0.42 7.64
C THR A 95 -4.36 -0.79 7.37
N ASN A 96 -4.81 -1.89 7.94
CA ASN A 96 -6.23 -2.25 8.00
C ASN A 96 -7.02 -1.48 9.10
N GLY A 97 -6.34 -0.67 9.89
CA GLY A 97 -6.95 0.22 10.89
C GLY A 97 -7.25 -0.41 12.24
N SER A 98 -7.34 -1.73 12.35
CA SER A 98 -7.84 -2.41 13.57
C SER A 98 -7.03 -2.15 14.84
N LEU A 99 -5.75 -1.81 14.72
CA LEU A 99 -4.86 -1.52 15.85
C LEU A 99 -4.59 -0.01 16.04
N LEU A 100 -5.21 0.84 15.23
CA LEU A 100 -5.06 2.30 15.37
C LEU A 100 -5.67 2.87 16.67
N PRO A 101 -6.75 2.30 17.26
CA PRO A 101 -7.24 2.82 18.54
C PRO A 101 -6.15 2.91 19.62
N GLU A 102 -5.19 1.99 19.62
CA GLU A 102 -4.07 1.98 20.57
C GLU A 102 -2.81 2.66 20.02
N LEU A 103 -2.62 2.68 18.69
CA LEU A 103 -1.36 3.04 18.08
C LEU A 103 -1.36 4.37 17.30
N ALA A 104 -2.52 4.98 17.01
CA ALA A 104 -2.58 6.18 16.19
C ALA A 104 -1.73 7.33 16.79
N LYS A 105 -1.94 7.66 18.05
CA LYS A 105 -1.16 8.70 18.72
C LYS A 105 0.34 8.34 18.85
N PRO A 106 0.73 7.15 19.32
CA PRO A 106 2.14 6.72 19.29
C PRO A 106 2.80 6.77 17.90
N LEU A 107 2.07 6.46 16.83
CA LEU A 107 2.59 6.56 15.46
C LEU A 107 2.84 8.00 15.04
N GLN A 108 1.91 8.90 15.37
CA GLN A 108 2.06 10.33 15.10
C GLN A 108 3.27 10.90 15.86
N GLU A 109 3.43 10.55 17.13
CA GLU A 109 4.58 10.92 17.95
C GLU A 109 5.91 10.31 17.46
N ALA A 110 5.85 9.11 16.86
CA ALA A 110 6.99 8.46 16.21
C ALA A 110 7.34 9.08 14.83
N GLY A 111 6.57 10.08 14.38
CA GLY A 111 6.83 10.87 13.18
C GLY A 111 6.25 10.29 11.89
N VAL A 112 5.21 9.48 11.96
CA VAL A 112 4.41 9.10 10.79
C VAL A 112 3.59 10.31 10.33
N ASP A 113 3.73 10.69 9.06
CA ASP A 113 3.06 11.87 8.50
C ASP A 113 1.66 11.56 7.97
N ARG A 114 1.47 10.36 7.38
CA ARG A 114 0.21 10.00 6.69
C ARG A 114 -0.17 8.55 6.84
N LEU A 115 -1.48 8.33 6.95
CA LEU A 115 -2.08 7.00 6.96
C LEU A 115 -2.89 6.75 5.68
N ASN A 116 -2.76 5.53 5.16
CA ASN A 116 -3.75 4.92 4.29
C ASN A 116 -4.42 3.79 5.08
N ILE A 117 -5.74 3.76 5.10
CA ILE A 117 -6.52 2.73 5.80
C ILE A 117 -7.27 1.92 4.74
N SER A 118 -7.08 0.62 4.77
CA SER A 118 -7.78 -0.30 3.85
C SER A 118 -9.20 -0.54 4.35
N LEU A 119 -10.19 -0.26 3.50
CA LEU A 119 -11.61 -0.41 3.82
C LEU A 119 -12.37 -0.83 2.55
N ASP A 120 -12.63 -2.11 2.38
CA ASP A 120 -13.20 -2.66 1.14
C ASP A 120 -14.73 -2.61 1.10
N THR A 121 -15.41 -2.42 2.23
CA THR A 121 -16.88 -2.38 2.33
C THR A 121 -17.32 -1.61 3.57
N LEU A 122 -18.52 -1.06 3.51
CA LEU A 122 -19.20 -0.38 4.62
C LEU A 122 -20.26 -1.27 5.30
N ARG A 123 -20.35 -2.54 4.89
CA ARG A 123 -21.33 -3.52 5.42
C ARG A 123 -20.63 -4.55 6.30
N THR A 124 -21.07 -4.67 7.54
CA THR A 124 -20.44 -5.50 8.59
C THR A 124 -20.27 -6.97 8.17
N GLU A 125 -21.33 -7.58 7.61
CA GLU A 125 -21.27 -8.98 7.21
C GLU A 125 -20.31 -9.20 6.04
N ARG A 126 -20.38 -8.33 5.02
CA ARG A 126 -19.46 -8.36 3.89
C ARG A 126 -18.00 -8.11 4.31
N PHE A 127 -17.77 -7.24 5.28
CA PHE A 127 -16.44 -7.00 5.84
C PHE A 127 -15.86 -8.28 6.45
N ARG A 128 -16.68 -9.01 7.21
CA ARG A 128 -16.29 -10.32 7.78
C ARG A 128 -16.03 -11.36 6.69
N GLU A 129 -16.83 -11.38 5.64
CA GLU A 129 -16.62 -12.27 4.49
C GLU A 129 -15.31 -11.97 3.77
N ILE A 130 -15.05 -10.71 3.41
CA ILE A 130 -13.84 -10.29 2.69
C ILE A 130 -12.60 -10.52 3.53
N THR A 131 -12.60 -10.08 4.78
CA THR A 131 -11.42 -10.12 5.68
C THR A 131 -11.26 -11.44 6.42
N ARG A 132 -12.30 -12.26 6.49
CA ARG A 132 -12.42 -13.54 7.23
C ARG A 132 -12.23 -13.43 8.74
N ARG A 133 -11.59 -12.41 9.26
CA ARG A 133 -11.21 -12.25 10.68
C ARG A 133 -11.43 -10.85 11.24
N GLY A 134 -11.75 -9.87 10.39
CA GLY A 134 -11.91 -8.48 10.80
C GLY A 134 -13.33 -8.17 11.27
N ASP A 135 -13.43 -7.09 12.04
CA ASP A 135 -14.70 -6.44 12.34
C ASP A 135 -14.68 -5.02 11.77
N LEU A 136 -15.77 -4.60 11.15
CA LEU A 136 -15.91 -3.28 10.53
C LEU A 136 -15.83 -2.16 11.57
N GLU A 137 -16.37 -2.40 12.78
CA GLU A 137 -16.33 -1.42 13.86
C GLU A 137 -14.89 -1.12 14.31
N ASP A 138 -14.01 -2.12 14.32
CA ASP A 138 -12.57 -1.90 14.62
C ASP A 138 -11.91 -0.98 13.59
N ALA A 139 -12.26 -1.14 12.30
CA ALA A 139 -11.72 -0.29 11.24
C ALA A 139 -12.22 1.17 11.41
N PHE A 140 -13.51 1.38 11.69
CA PHE A 140 -14.04 2.72 11.97
C PHE A 140 -13.50 3.31 13.27
N ALA A 141 -13.34 2.52 14.32
CA ALA A 141 -12.68 2.97 15.55
C ALA A 141 -11.24 3.42 15.26
N GLY A 142 -10.54 2.71 14.37
CA GLY A 142 -9.21 3.08 13.91
C GLY A 142 -9.19 4.39 13.12
N ILE A 143 -10.18 4.63 12.25
CA ILE A 143 -10.30 5.88 11.50
C ILE A 143 -10.52 7.05 12.48
N ARG A 144 -11.45 6.92 13.42
CA ARG A 144 -11.70 7.93 14.46
C ARG A 144 -10.43 8.21 15.28
N ALA A 145 -9.74 7.16 15.73
CA ALA A 145 -8.51 7.32 16.49
C ALA A 145 -7.39 8.02 15.69
N ALA A 146 -7.32 7.80 14.37
CA ALA A 146 -6.39 8.51 13.51
C ALA A 146 -6.72 10.00 13.41
N GLU A 147 -8.00 10.38 13.29
CA GLU A 147 -8.44 11.77 13.29
C GLU A 147 -8.16 12.45 14.64
N ASP A 148 -8.48 11.79 15.75
CA ASP A 148 -8.23 12.28 17.12
C ASP A 148 -6.73 12.46 17.40
N ALA A 149 -5.88 11.61 16.80
CA ALA A 149 -4.42 11.75 16.85
C ALA A 149 -3.88 12.90 15.97
N GLY A 150 -4.74 13.55 15.17
CA GLY A 150 -4.36 14.69 14.32
C GLY A 150 -3.88 14.32 12.92
N PHE A 151 -4.04 13.09 12.47
CA PHE A 151 -3.78 12.73 11.09
C PHE A 151 -4.81 13.40 10.16
N GLN A 152 -4.31 14.24 9.26
CA GLN A 152 -5.16 14.93 8.27
C GLN A 152 -5.15 14.22 6.93
N ASN A 153 -6.20 14.45 6.14
CA ASN A 153 -6.30 13.92 4.77
C ASN A 153 -6.11 12.40 4.72
N LEU A 154 -6.82 11.68 5.57
CA LEU A 154 -6.83 10.23 5.58
C LEU A 154 -7.18 9.68 4.19
N LYS A 155 -6.58 8.57 3.84
CA LYS A 155 -6.87 7.87 2.58
C LYS A 155 -7.52 6.55 2.92
N LEU A 156 -8.71 6.32 2.36
CA LEU A 156 -9.39 5.05 2.44
C LEU A 156 -9.13 4.31 1.12
N ASP A 157 -8.39 3.23 1.18
CA ASP A 157 -8.05 2.41 0.02
C ASP A 157 -9.04 1.23 -0.07
N THR A 158 -9.82 1.16 -1.15
CA THR A 158 -10.86 0.16 -1.41
C THR A 158 -10.50 -0.60 -2.68
N VAL A 159 -10.26 -1.90 -2.57
CA VAL A 159 -10.11 -2.78 -3.74
C VAL A 159 -11.49 -3.08 -4.30
N LEU A 160 -11.75 -2.63 -5.53
CA LEU A 160 -13.04 -2.81 -6.18
C LEU A 160 -13.14 -4.20 -6.80
N MET A 161 -14.16 -4.95 -6.40
CA MET A 161 -14.42 -6.33 -6.81
C MET A 161 -15.84 -6.47 -7.38
N GLY A 162 -15.94 -6.74 -8.67
CA GLY A 162 -17.22 -6.88 -9.36
C GLY A 162 -18.13 -7.94 -8.72
N GLY A 163 -19.39 -7.60 -8.48
CA GLY A 163 -20.37 -8.45 -7.82
C GLY A 163 -20.04 -8.79 -6.35
N VAL A 164 -19.17 -8.00 -5.72
CA VAL A 164 -18.85 -8.11 -4.27
C VAL A 164 -19.13 -6.80 -3.56
N ASN A 165 -18.46 -5.71 -3.93
CA ASN A 165 -18.59 -4.41 -3.28
C ASN A 165 -18.83 -3.25 -4.25
N ASP A 166 -19.03 -3.52 -5.52
CA ASP A 166 -19.30 -2.52 -6.56
C ASP A 166 -20.69 -1.88 -6.45
N ASP A 167 -21.59 -2.45 -5.65
CA ASP A 167 -22.87 -1.87 -5.26
C ASP A 167 -22.76 -0.82 -4.14
N GLU A 168 -21.60 -0.67 -3.50
CA GLU A 168 -21.35 0.31 -2.43
C GLU A 168 -20.59 1.57 -2.92
N ILE A 169 -20.32 1.70 -4.22
CA ILE A 169 -19.57 2.86 -4.76
C ILE A 169 -20.23 4.17 -4.34
N GLU A 170 -21.55 4.31 -4.43
CA GLU A 170 -22.27 5.53 -4.03
C GLU A 170 -22.14 5.83 -2.55
N ASP A 171 -22.19 4.79 -1.71
CA ASP A 171 -22.01 4.93 -0.25
C ASP A 171 -20.62 5.45 0.08
N PHE A 172 -19.57 4.90 -0.57
CA PHE A 172 -18.20 5.38 -0.44
C PHE A 172 -18.01 6.82 -0.95
N LEU A 173 -18.65 7.17 -2.06
CA LEU A 173 -18.62 8.55 -2.57
C LEU A 173 -19.29 9.52 -1.58
N SER A 174 -20.33 9.09 -0.90
CA SER A 174 -21.03 9.91 0.10
C SER A 174 -20.14 10.26 1.28
N LEU A 175 -19.20 9.39 1.68
CA LEU A 175 -18.21 9.71 2.71
C LEU A 175 -17.38 10.95 2.37
N THR A 176 -17.12 11.20 1.08
CA THR A 176 -16.36 12.39 0.67
C THR A 176 -17.13 13.70 0.84
N LYS A 177 -18.47 13.65 0.95
CA LYS A 177 -19.29 14.82 1.23
C LYS A 177 -19.22 15.22 2.71
N GLU A 178 -19.08 14.22 3.59
CA GLU A 178 -19.15 14.39 5.04
C GLU A 178 -17.76 14.54 5.68
N HIS A 179 -16.73 13.98 5.03
CA HIS A 179 -15.37 13.95 5.57
C HIS A 179 -14.34 14.44 4.55
N PRO A 180 -13.22 15.06 5.00
CA PRO A 180 -12.12 15.49 4.13
C PRO A 180 -11.22 14.33 3.70
N TRP A 181 -11.74 13.13 3.58
CA TRP A 181 -10.99 11.93 3.22
C TRP A 181 -10.79 11.82 1.71
N GLU A 182 -9.73 11.15 1.29
CA GLU A 182 -9.56 10.70 -0.08
C GLU A 182 -9.97 9.22 -0.16
N VAL A 183 -11.16 8.95 -0.70
CA VAL A 183 -11.61 7.58 -0.98
C VAL A 183 -10.97 7.12 -2.29
N ARG A 184 -10.27 6.00 -2.26
CA ARG A 184 -9.52 5.48 -3.39
C ARG A 184 -10.05 4.13 -3.82
N PHE A 185 -10.55 4.04 -5.02
CA PHE A 185 -10.89 2.78 -5.66
C PHE A 185 -9.68 2.24 -6.43
N ILE A 186 -9.31 1.01 -6.15
CA ILE A 186 -8.15 0.33 -6.72
C ILE A 186 -8.64 -0.88 -7.50
N GLU A 187 -8.23 -1.01 -8.75
CA GLU A 187 -8.51 -2.21 -9.53
C GLU A 187 -7.88 -3.44 -8.89
N LEU A 188 -8.68 -4.51 -8.79
CA LEU A 188 -8.18 -5.81 -8.38
C LEU A 188 -7.14 -6.30 -9.40
N MET A 189 -6.01 -6.78 -8.89
CA MET A 189 -4.93 -7.31 -9.73
C MET A 189 -4.91 -8.84 -9.63
N PRO A 190 -4.77 -9.58 -10.74
CA PRO A 190 -4.77 -11.05 -10.74
C PRO A 190 -3.43 -11.60 -10.21
N MET A 191 -3.30 -11.64 -8.88
CA MET A 191 -2.12 -12.17 -8.20
C MET A 191 -2.48 -12.90 -6.91
N GLY A 192 -1.67 -13.87 -6.52
CA GLY A 192 -1.92 -14.68 -5.34
C GLY A 192 -3.27 -15.41 -5.42
N PRO A 193 -4.06 -15.47 -4.34
CA PRO A 193 -5.30 -16.25 -4.32
C PRO A 193 -6.36 -15.83 -5.34
N CYS A 194 -6.40 -14.56 -5.72
CA CYS A 194 -7.40 -14.06 -6.67
C CYS A 194 -7.00 -14.22 -8.15
N ALA A 195 -5.79 -14.72 -8.44
CA ALA A 195 -5.35 -14.90 -9.83
C ALA A 195 -6.27 -15.85 -10.64
N ALA A 196 -6.92 -16.79 -9.98
CA ALA A 196 -7.86 -17.74 -10.60
C ALA A 196 -9.35 -17.32 -10.47
N TRP A 197 -9.62 -16.09 -10.02
CA TRP A 197 -11.00 -15.64 -9.88
C TRP A 197 -11.66 -15.40 -11.25
N PRO A 198 -13.01 -15.48 -11.34
CA PRO A 198 -13.75 -15.18 -12.56
C PRO A 198 -13.49 -13.74 -13.05
N LYS A 199 -13.51 -13.55 -14.35
CA LYS A 199 -13.23 -12.25 -15.00
C LYS A 199 -14.13 -11.12 -14.51
N GLU A 200 -15.35 -11.43 -14.18
CA GLU A 200 -16.36 -10.50 -13.68
C GLU A 200 -15.97 -9.83 -12.36
N ARG A 201 -14.99 -10.42 -11.63
CA ARG A 201 -14.44 -9.84 -10.41
C ARG A 201 -13.49 -8.68 -10.68
N PHE A 202 -12.91 -8.61 -11.88
CA PHE A 202 -11.92 -7.60 -12.27
C PHE A 202 -12.61 -6.43 -12.96
N LEU A 203 -13.28 -5.58 -12.17
CA LEU A 203 -14.02 -4.43 -12.66
C LEU A 203 -13.06 -3.24 -12.86
N PRO A 204 -13.01 -2.60 -14.07
CA PRO A 204 -12.29 -1.37 -14.26
C PRO A 204 -12.86 -0.24 -13.40
N VAL A 205 -12.05 0.41 -12.57
CA VAL A 205 -12.53 1.51 -11.72
C VAL A 205 -12.98 2.74 -12.52
N THR A 206 -12.63 2.81 -13.80
CA THR A 206 -13.12 3.85 -14.72
C THR A 206 -14.63 3.76 -14.96
N GLU A 207 -15.26 2.61 -14.73
CA GLU A 207 -16.73 2.48 -14.75
C GLU A 207 -17.43 3.38 -13.73
N ILE A 208 -16.71 3.80 -12.67
CA ILE A 208 -17.20 4.77 -11.70
C ILE A 208 -17.55 6.10 -12.38
N LEU A 209 -16.73 6.55 -13.35
CA LEU A 209 -16.97 7.80 -14.08
C LEU A 209 -18.22 7.72 -14.97
N ASN A 210 -18.50 6.56 -15.56
CA ASN A 210 -19.70 6.34 -16.34
C ASN A 210 -20.95 6.36 -15.45
N ARG A 211 -20.87 5.79 -14.25
CA ARG A 211 -21.98 5.74 -13.28
C ARG A 211 -22.21 7.07 -12.56
N PHE A 212 -21.14 7.86 -12.36
CA PHE A 212 -21.17 9.12 -11.61
C PHE A 212 -20.56 10.27 -12.43
N PRO A 213 -21.22 10.75 -13.48
CA PRO A 213 -20.68 11.77 -14.40
C PRO A 213 -20.51 13.15 -13.74
N ALA A 214 -21.03 13.36 -12.54
CA ALA A 214 -20.81 14.57 -11.74
C ALA A 214 -19.41 14.67 -11.11
N LEU A 215 -18.57 13.63 -11.24
CA LEU A 215 -17.20 13.65 -10.75
C LEU A 215 -16.33 14.54 -11.65
N GLU A 216 -15.84 15.63 -11.11
CA GLU A 216 -14.95 16.57 -11.78
C GLU A 216 -13.49 16.20 -11.55
N GLU A 217 -12.69 16.09 -12.62
CA GLU A 217 -11.26 15.78 -12.51
C GLU A 217 -10.50 16.94 -11.89
N ILE A 218 -9.60 16.62 -10.97
CA ILE A 218 -8.71 17.56 -10.29
C ILE A 218 -7.26 17.10 -10.41
N GLU A 219 -6.30 17.92 -9.97
CA GLU A 219 -4.87 17.57 -9.99
C GLU A 219 -4.58 16.17 -9.41
N PRO A 220 -3.83 15.33 -10.15
CA PRO A 220 -3.50 13.97 -9.70
C PRO A 220 -2.61 13.96 -8.46
N ASN A 221 -2.65 12.89 -7.69
CA ASN A 221 -1.79 12.69 -6.52
C ASN A 221 -1.08 11.33 -6.59
N GLY A 222 0.15 11.33 -7.04
CA GLY A 222 0.94 10.13 -7.27
C GLY A 222 0.39 9.31 -8.44
N VAL A 223 -0.08 8.10 -8.19
CA VAL A 223 -0.62 7.19 -9.22
C VAL A 223 -2.14 7.24 -9.35
N ALA A 224 -2.80 7.95 -8.44
CA ALA A 224 -4.25 8.11 -8.47
C ALA A 224 -4.64 9.30 -9.36
N ARG A 225 -5.50 9.08 -10.33
CA ARG A 225 -6.30 10.15 -10.95
C ARG A 225 -7.32 10.58 -9.91
N ARG A 226 -7.47 11.88 -9.72
CA ARG A 226 -8.32 12.41 -8.66
C ARG A 226 -9.51 13.15 -9.20
N TYR A 227 -10.61 13.01 -8.47
CA TYR A 227 -11.88 13.60 -8.80
C TYR A 227 -12.52 14.19 -7.53
N ARG A 228 -13.49 15.07 -7.73
CA ARG A 228 -14.30 15.61 -6.63
C ARG A 228 -15.76 15.68 -7.06
N LEU A 229 -16.66 15.33 -6.16
CA LEU A 229 -18.07 15.64 -6.31
C LEU A 229 -18.31 17.12 -5.99
N PRO A 230 -19.22 17.80 -6.69
CA PRO A 230 -19.60 19.18 -6.37
C PRO A 230 -19.99 19.31 -4.90
N GLY A 231 -19.38 20.26 -4.19
CA GLY A 231 -19.63 20.52 -2.78
C GLY A 231 -19.01 19.51 -1.79
N ALA A 232 -18.28 18.50 -2.24
CA ALA A 232 -17.64 17.55 -1.34
C ALA A 232 -16.43 18.13 -0.61
N MET A 233 -16.26 17.78 0.65
CA MET A 233 -15.08 18.13 1.46
C MET A 233 -13.86 17.30 1.06
N GLY A 234 -14.06 16.03 0.78
CA GLY A 234 -13.04 15.06 0.40
C GLY A 234 -12.87 14.92 -1.12
N THR A 235 -12.17 13.88 -1.52
CA THR A 235 -11.85 13.59 -2.93
C THR A 235 -11.94 12.10 -3.23
N VAL A 236 -12.06 11.78 -4.50
CA VAL A 236 -12.08 10.39 -5.01
C VAL A 236 -10.81 10.16 -5.81
N GLY A 237 -10.12 9.06 -5.56
CA GLY A 237 -8.95 8.62 -6.31
C GLY A 237 -9.23 7.34 -7.08
N LEU A 238 -8.87 7.28 -8.36
CA LEU A 238 -8.94 6.07 -9.17
C LEU A 238 -7.53 5.57 -9.44
N ILE A 239 -7.24 4.32 -9.07
CA ILE A 239 -5.96 3.66 -9.29
C ILE A 239 -6.17 2.51 -10.26
N THR A 240 -5.61 2.62 -11.45
CA THR A 240 -5.90 1.84 -12.64
C THR A 240 -4.71 0.99 -13.10
N PRO A 241 -4.21 0.03 -12.29
CA PRO A 241 -3.05 -0.77 -12.69
C PRO A 241 -3.32 -1.68 -13.90
N MET A 242 -4.59 -2.00 -14.17
CA MET A 242 -4.98 -2.94 -15.23
C MET A 242 -5.51 -2.21 -16.47
N SER A 243 -6.43 -1.25 -16.30
CA SER A 243 -7.09 -0.58 -17.42
C SER A 243 -6.29 0.59 -18.02
N HIS A 244 -5.49 1.28 -17.21
CA HIS A 244 -4.62 2.38 -17.64
C HIS A 244 -3.31 2.35 -16.87
N GLU A 245 -2.34 1.61 -17.39
CA GLU A 245 -1.05 1.45 -16.74
C GLU A 245 -0.34 2.77 -16.51
N PHE A 246 0.06 3.01 -15.27
CA PHE A 246 0.86 4.18 -14.87
C PHE A 246 2.36 3.86 -14.74
N CYS A 247 2.82 2.79 -15.38
CA CYS A 247 4.21 2.31 -15.30
C CYS A 247 5.23 3.35 -15.76
N GLY A 248 4.90 4.16 -16.78
CA GLY A 248 5.74 5.24 -17.27
C GLY A 248 6.00 6.36 -16.25
N ALA A 249 5.11 6.55 -15.27
CA ALA A 249 5.23 7.53 -14.19
C ALA A 249 5.55 6.88 -12.83
N CYS A 250 5.82 5.57 -12.78
CA CYS A 250 5.99 4.84 -11.54
C CYS A 250 7.33 5.17 -10.87
N ARG A 251 7.27 5.82 -9.71
CA ARG A 251 8.41 6.29 -8.90
C ARG A 251 8.86 5.32 -7.80
N ARG A 252 8.29 4.09 -7.75
CA ARG A 252 8.39 3.19 -6.60
C ARG A 252 9.40 2.08 -6.80
N ILE A 253 10.12 1.76 -5.72
CA ILE A 253 10.77 0.47 -5.49
C ILE A 253 10.23 -0.12 -4.19
N ARG A 254 10.46 -1.40 -3.95
CA ARG A 254 9.97 -2.12 -2.78
C ARG A 254 11.07 -2.93 -2.12
N VAL A 255 11.00 -3.06 -0.80
CA VAL A 255 11.78 -4.02 -0.04
C VAL A 255 10.81 -4.89 0.78
N THR A 256 10.94 -6.20 0.66
CA THR A 256 10.14 -7.18 1.39
C THR A 256 10.62 -7.32 2.83
N ALA A 257 9.82 -7.92 3.70
CA ALA A 257 10.16 -8.10 5.10
C ALA A 257 11.43 -8.97 5.32
N ASP A 258 11.70 -9.90 4.39
CA ASP A 258 12.89 -10.74 4.39
C ASP A 258 14.12 -10.08 3.70
N GLY A 259 14.01 -8.79 3.32
CA GLY A 259 15.13 -7.99 2.80
C GLY A 259 15.40 -8.16 1.31
N LYS A 260 14.38 -8.47 0.50
CA LYS A 260 14.50 -8.54 -0.96
C LYS A 260 14.04 -7.23 -1.60
N LEU A 261 14.91 -6.62 -2.39
CA LEU A 261 14.58 -5.45 -3.20
C LEU A 261 13.91 -5.89 -4.50
N LYS A 262 12.76 -5.27 -4.82
CA LYS A 262 12.00 -5.45 -6.07
C LYS A 262 11.83 -4.11 -6.78
N GLY A 263 12.17 -4.04 -8.05
CA GLY A 263 11.93 -2.88 -8.90
C GLY A 263 10.46 -2.68 -9.25
N CYS A 264 9.68 -3.76 -9.29
CA CYS A 264 8.25 -3.75 -9.59
C CYS A 264 7.50 -4.71 -8.65
N LEU A 265 6.22 -4.43 -8.40
CA LEU A 265 5.32 -5.32 -7.63
C LEU A 265 5.26 -6.71 -8.27
N HIS A 266 5.14 -6.76 -9.58
CA HIS A 266 4.88 -7.98 -10.36
C HIS A 266 6.14 -8.69 -10.84
N SER A 267 7.32 -8.07 -10.72
CA SER A 267 8.58 -8.66 -11.16
C SER A 267 8.95 -9.91 -10.35
N ARG A 268 9.50 -10.91 -11.02
CA ARG A 268 10.08 -12.09 -10.39
C ARG A 268 11.45 -11.79 -9.77
N GLU A 269 12.18 -10.86 -10.38
CA GLU A 269 13.54 -10.52 -9.97
C GLU A 269 13.56 -9.87 -8.59
N GLU A 270 14.49 -10.35 -7.77
CA GLU A 270 14.73 -9.89 -6.40
C GLU A 270 16.24 -9.78 -6.15
N ILE A 271 16.65 -8.70 -5.51
CA ILE A 271 18.04 -8.51 -5.07
C ILE A 271 18.07 -8.62 -3.54
N SER A 272 18.88 -9.54 -3.00
CA SER A 272 19.04 -9.64 -1.55
C SER A 272 19.82 -8.44 -1.02
N LEU A 273 19.24 -7.72 -0.06
CA LEU A 273 19.90 -6.64 0.66
C LEU A 273 20.44 -7.11 2.03
N ARG A 274 19.98 -8.26 2.49
CA ARG A 274 20.33 -8.78 3.81
C ARG A 274 21.82 -9.08 3.91
N GLY A 275 22.45 -8.61 4.97
CA GLY A 275 23.88 -8.78 5.21
C GLY A 275 24.78 -7.86 4.38
N LEU A 276 24.22 -6.98 3.54
CA LEU A 276 24.96 -5.94 2.84
C LEU A 276 25.03 -4.67 3.68
N HIS A 277 26.18 -3.99 3.67
CA HIS A 277 26.43 -2.77 4.42
C HIS A 277 27.13 -1.72 3.55
N GLY A 278 27.06 -0.45 3.94
CA GLY A 278 27.80 0.64 3.32
C GLY A 278 27.65 0.71 1.80
N GLY A 279 28.76 0.73 1.07
CA GLY A 279 28.79 0.84 -0.40
C GLY A 279 28.14 -0.36 -1.11
N GLU A 280 28.32 -1.57 -0.60
CA GLU A 280 27.69 -2.77 -1.21
C GLU A 280 26.16 -2.70 -1.17
N LEU A 281 25.59 -2.18 -0.07
CA LEU A 281 24.16 -1.97 0.07
C LEU A 281 23.66 -0.88 -0.90
N GLU A 282 24.40 0.24 -0.99
CA GLU A 282 24.09 1.32 -1.94
C GLU A 282 24.12 0.82 -3.39
N ASP A 283 25.14 0.07 -3.78
CA ASP A 283 25.27 -0.52 -5.11
C ASP A 283 24.16 -1.51 -5.43
N ALA A 284 23.74 -2.33 -4.46
CA ALA A 284 22.63 -3.26 -4.62
C ALA A 284 21.30 -2.51 -4.85
N ILE A 285 21.03 -1.44 -4.10
CA ILE A 285 19.84 -0.60 -4.28
C ILE A 285 19.90 0.12 -5.63
N LEU A 286 21.05 0.67 -6.00
CA LEU A 286 21.25 1.32 -7.29
C LEU A 286 20.98 0.37 -8.45
N ARG A 287 21.51 -0.86 -8.40
CA ARG A 287 21.22 -1.90 -9.41
C ARG A 287 19.72 -2.15 -9.51
N GLY A 288 19.01 -2.31 -8.40
CA GLY A 288 17.57 -2.55 -8.39
C GLY A 288 16.75 -1.39 -8.98
N ILE A 289 17.22 -0.14 -8.81
CA ILE A 289 16.63 1.04 -9.47
C ILE A 289 16.88 0.99 -10.98
N LEU A 290 18.11 0.74 -11.41
CA LEU A 290 18.48 0.71 -12.82
C LEU A 290 17.86 -0.49 -13.56
N GLN A 291 17.68 -1.62 -12.90
CA GLN A 291 17.04 -2.82 -13.46
C GLN A 291 15.51 -2.80 -13.37
N LYS A 292 14.92 -1.71 -12.85
CA LYS A 292 13.46 -1.58 -12.78
C LYS A 292 12.85 -1.74 -14.18
N PRO A 293 11.86 -2.65 -14.38
CA PRO A 293 11.29 -2.90 -15.71
C PRO A 293 10.53 -1.67 -16.22
N LYS A 294 10.39 -1.55 -17.54
CA LYS A 294 9.64 -0.48 -18.19
C LYS A 294 8.19 -0.47 -17.75
N GLY A 295 7.56 -1.65 -17.70
CA GLY A 295 6.20 -1.89 -17.26
C GLY A 295 6.10 -3.26 -16.57
N HIS A 296 4.92 -3.59 -16.10
CA HIS A 296 4.60 -4.95 -15.71
C HIS A 296 4.12 -5.74 -16.94
N HIS A 297 4.19 -7.06 -16.84
CA HIS A 297 3.68 -7.97 -17.85
C HIS A 297 2.45 -8.72 -17.33
N LEU A 298 1.55 -8.00 -16.64
CA LEU A 298 0.27 -8.55 -16.24
C LEU A 298 -0.53 -8.83 -17.51
N THR A 299 -0.57 -10.09 -17.89
CA THR A 299 -1.63 -10.57 -18.76
C THR A 299 -2.89 -10.70 -17.93
N GLU A 300 -4.06 -10.81 -18.55
CA GLU A 300 -5.36 -10.94 -17.87
C GLU A 300 -5.41 -12.05 -16.79
N HIS A 301 -4.37 -12.85 -16.63
CA HIS A 301 -4.39 -14.07 -15.83
C HIS A 301 -3.20 -14.34 -14.92
N ALA A 302 -2.10 -13.58 -14.97
CA ALA A 302 -0.94 -13.91 -14.14
C ALA A 302 0.00 -12.73 -13.84
N SER A 303 0.45 -12.66 -12.60
CA SER A 303 1.61 -11.88 -12.16
C SER A 303 2.87 -12.77 -12.23
N ASP A 304 4.00 -12.22 -12.67
CA ASP A 304 5.26 -12.99 -12.78
C ASP A 304 5.84 -13.35 -11.40
N THR A 305 5.48 -12.60 -10.36
CA THR A 305 5.97 -12.86 -9.01
C THR A 305 5.33 -14.10 -8.39
N PRO A 306 6.12 -14.99 -7.77
CA PRO A 306 5.58 -16.12 -7.01
C PRO A 306 5.01 -15.71 -5.64
N ARG A 307 5.28 -14.47 -5.19
CA ARG A 307 4.85 -13.98 -3.87
C ARG A 307 3.41 -13.50 -3.90
N THR A 308 2.74 -13.67 -2.79
CA THR A 308 1.43 -13.08 -2.50
C THR A 308 1.57 -11.60 -2.08
N MET A 309 0.46 -10.87 -2.07
CA MET A 309 0.46 -9.42 -1.78
C MET A 309 1.04 -9.10 -0.40
N ASN A 310 0.70 -9.88 0.61
CA ASN A 310 1.19 -9.68 1.98
C ASN A 310 2.70 -9.93 2.13
N GLU A 311 3.29 -10.80 1.32
CA GLU A 311 4.73 -11.07 1.32
C GLU A 311 5.55 -9.96 0.67
N ILE A 312 4.93 -9.18 -0.23
CA ILE A 312 5.60 -8.07 -0.92
C ILE A 312 5.38 -6.74 -0.19
N GLY A 313 4.27 -6.62 0.51
CA GLY A 313 3.82 -5.38 1.11
C GLY A 313 3.04 -4.54 0.11
N GLY A 314 1.81 -4.91 -0.08
CA GLY A 314 0.83 -4.31 -1.00
C GLY A 314 0.39 -2.90 -0.66
#